data_af722cd82a0bf3ba33643db534dcd663
#
_entry.id   af722cd82a0bf3ba33643db534dcd663
#
_cell.length_a   1.000
_cell.length_b   1.000
_cell.length_c   1.000
_cell.angle_alpha   90.00
_cell.angle_beta   90.00
_cell.angle_gamma   90.00
#
_symmetry.space_group_name_H-M   'P 1'
#
loop_
_entity.id
_entity.type
_entity.pdbx_description
1 polymer ?
#
loop_
_entity_poly.entity_id
_entity_poly.type
_entity_poly.pdbx_seq_one_letter_code
_entity_poly.pdbx_strand_id
1 'polypeptide(L)'
;MPKNDDRPRRVLLLVTETSAVEKLWRTLVDQVADVQAEVVAVFVSDDRWHRAASLPFTREYSRLRGGSEVFTRRRAEQIIGAMFARAQERISQLAAEQHLQLVFERLPVDEPHRIREFVRVEQDVLIVPSTLRTRPEFAELTQPEWQVILVDDEESECPTGPQ
;
A
#
# COMPACT_ATOMS: atom_id res chain seq x y z
N MET A 1 -27.70 25.54 -6.35
CA MET A 1 -27.44 25.05 -4.99
C MET A 1 -26.57 23.80 -5.11
N PRO A 2 -25.33 23.84 -4.67
CA PRO A 2 -24.58 22.60 -4.57
C PRO A 2 -25.29 21.74 -3.54
N LYS A 3 -25.75 20.57 -3.95
CA LYS A 3 -26.09 19.52 -3.01
C LYS A 3 -24.83 19.23 -2.22
N ASN A 4 -24.77 19.64 -0.98
CA ASN A 4 -23.87 19.04 -0.02
C ASN A 4 -24.24 17.56 -0.03
N ASP A 5 -23.45 16.80 -0.76
CA ASP A 5 -23.55 15.36 -0.69
C ASP A 5 -22.99 15.00 0.70
N ASP A 6 -23.90 14.78 1.62
CA ASP A 6 -23.63 14.44 3.03
C ASP A 6 -22.98 13.04 3.15
N ARG A 7 -22.48 12.50 2.03
CA ARG A 7 -21.77 11.23 2.04
C ARG A 7 -20.38 11.44 2.60
N PRO A 8 -19.96 10.57 3.49
CA PRO A 8 -18.58 10.60 3.97
C PRO A 8 -17.62 10.45 2.80
N ARG A 9 -16.63 11.33 2.76
CA ARG A 9 -15.57 11.26 1.75
C ARG A 9 -14.82 9.95 1.90
N ARG A 10 -14.64 9.23 0.82
CA ARG A 10 -13.90 7.99 0.81
C ARG A 10 -12.48 8.25 0.33
N VAL A 11 -11.50 7.81 1.11
CA VAL A 11 -10.09 7.90 0.75
C VAL A 11 -9.54 6.49 0.59
N LEU A 12 -8.96 6.23 -0.55
CA LEU A 12 -8.25 5.00 -0.84
C LEU A 12 -6.76 5.20 -0.58
N LEU A 13 -6.21 4.42 0.32
CA LEU A 13 -4.79 4.44 0.66
C LEU A 13 -4.13 3.17 0.15
N LEU A 14 -3.22 3.29 -0.78
CA LEU A 14 -2.43 2.15 -1.26
C LEU A 14 -1.15 2.03 -0.46
N VAL A 15 -0.85 0.82 -0.03
CA VAL A 15 0.31 0.51 0.79
C VAL A 15 1.03 -0.69 0.21
N THR A 16 2.33 -0.62 0.12
CA THR A 16 3.19 -1.74 -0.26
C THR A 16 4.02 -2.21 0.94
N GLU A 17 4.71 -3.32 0.79
CA GLU A 17 5.62 -3.83 1.82
C GLU A 17 6.79 -2.88 2.15
N THR A 18 7.12 -1.98 1.22
CA THR A 18 8.23 -1.02 1.38
C THR A 18 7.76 0.41 1.64
N SER A 19 6.45 0.62 1.74
CA SER A 19 5.90 1.97 1.92
C SER A 19 6.25 2.57 3.28
N ALA A 20 6.59 3.85 3.26
CA ALA A 20 6.66 4.66 4.47
C ALA A 20 5.25 5.01 4.95
N VAL A 21 4.67 4.15 5.76
CA VAL A 21 3.27 4.23 6.22
C VAL A 21 2.96 5.58 6.87
N GLU A 22 3.87 6.10 7.67
CA GLU A 22 3.68 7.38 8.36
C GLU A 22 3.56 8.56 7.40
N LYS A 23 4.34 8.58 6.33
CA LYS A 23 4.25 9.62 5.29
C LYS A 23 2.93 9.56 4.54
N LEU A 24 2.52 8.37 4.15
CA LEU A 24 1.23 8.13 3.49
C LEU A 24 0.07 8.55 4.38
N TRP A 25 0.11 8.17 5.63
CA TRP A 25 -0.91 8.50 6.61
C TRP A 25 -1.01 10.01 6.88
N ARG A 26 0.11 10.69 6.97
CA ARG A 26 0.14 12.16 7.14
C ARG A 26 -0.54 12.86 5.98
N THR A 27 -0.27 12.44 4.76
CA THR A 27 -0.94 12.97 3.56
C THR A 27 -2.44 12.71 3.61
N LEU A 28 -2.84 11.52 4.05
CA LEU A 28 -4.25 11.18 4.22
C LEU A 28 -4.93 12.09 5.24
N VAL A 29 -4.33 12.30 6.39
CA VAL A 29 -4.88 13.15 7.45
C VAL A 29 -5.06 14.59 6.95
N ASP A 30 -4.11 15.12 6.20
CA ASP A 30 -4.21 16.45 5.60
C ASP A 30 -5.40 16.57 4.64
N GLN A 31 -5.75 15.48 3.95
CA GLN A 31 -6.88 15.45 3.03
C GLN A 31 -8.26 15.36 3.72
N VAL A 32 -8.30 14.84 4.93
CA VAL A 32 -9.56 14.56 5.64
C VAL A 32 -9.75 15.43 6.89
N ALA A 33 -8.90 16.41 7.13
CA ALA A 33 -8.82 17.16 8.37
C ALA A 33 -10.15 17.78 8.83
N ASP A 34 -11.05 18.12 7.91
CA ASP A 34 -12.31 18.81 8.20
C ASP A 34 -13.56 18.03 7.74
N VAL A 35 -13.43 16.76 7.38
CA VAL A 35 -14.50 15.99 6.78
C VAL A 35 -14.61 14.61 7.43
N GLN A 36 -15.84 14.14 7.61
CA GLN A 36 -16.03 12.72 7.89
C GLN A 36 -15.55 11.90 6.70
N ALA A 37 -14.61 11.00 6.95
CA ALA A 37 -14.03 10.19 5.90
C ALA A 37 -14.02 8.72 6.30
N GLU A 38 -14.24 7.88 5.30
CA GLU A 38 -14.00 6.45 5.37
C GLU A 38 -12.67 6.16 4.66
N VAL A 39 -11.79 5.45 5.35
CA VAL A 39 -10.49 5.07 4.80
C VAL A 39 -10.53 3.61 4.38
N VAL A 40 -10.21 3.35 3.13
CA VAL A 40 -9.98 2.00 2.63
C VAL A 40 -8.50 1.88 2.30
N ALA A 41 -7.79 1.10 3.10
CA ALA A 41 -6.39 0.81 2.87
C ALA A 41 -6.28 -0.51 2.09
N VAL A 42 -5.56 -0.48 0.98
CA VAL A 42 -5.33 -1.66 0.14
C VAL A 42 -3.85 -1.97 0.12
N PHE A 43 -3.50 -3.16 0.57
CA PHE A 43 -2.14 -3.66 0.54
C PHE A 43 -1.87 -4.30 -0.83
N VAL A 44 -0.91 -3.73 -1.54
CA VAL A 44 -0.46 -4.20 -2.85
C VAL A 44 0.92 -4.82 -2.68
N SER A 45 1.01 -6.14 -2.72
CA SER A 45 2.28 -6.83 -2.61
C SER A 45 3.05 -6.83 -3.92
N ASP A 46 4.38 -6.81 -3.82
CA ASP A 46 5.25 -7.00 -4.97
C ASP A 46 5.27 -8.48 -5.36
N ASP A 47 5.15 -8.76 -6.65
CA ASP A 47 5.19 -10.11 -7.18
C ASP A 47 6.60 -10.73 -7.20
N ARG A 48 7.65 -9.94 -6.90
CA ARG A 48 9.03 -10.43 -6.91
C ARG A 48 9.27 -11.63 -6.00
N TRP A 49 8.56 -11.70 -4.86
CA TRP A 49 8.65 -12.85 -3.96
C TRP A 49 8.12 -14.13 -4.60
N HIS A 50 7.00 -14.01 -5.31
CA HIS A 50 6.42 -15.14 -6.06
C HIS A 50 7.28 -15.51 -7.26
N ARG A 51 7.81 -14.52 -7.98
CA ARG A 51 8.73 -14.75 -9.08
C ARG A 51 9.99 -15.43 -8.61
N ALA A 52 10.57 -15.00 -7.50
CA ALA A 52 11.74 -15.64 -6.92
C ALA A 52 11.46 -17.09 -6.54
N ALA A 53 10.30 -17.37 -5.96
CA ALA A 53 9.91 -18.73 -5.58
C ALA A 53 9.68 -19.65 -6.79
N SER A 54 9.33 -19.09 -7.96
CA SER A 54 9.11 -19.87 -9.20
C SER A 54 10.39 -20.13 -9.98
N LEU A 55 11.48 -19.44 -9.69
CA LEU A 55 12.75 -19.65 -10.35
C LEU A 55 13.44 -20.91 -9.85
N PRO A 56 13.98 -21.74 -10.75
CA PRO A 56 14.80 -22.88 -10.33
C PRO A 56 16.07 -22.36 -9.61
N PHE A 57 16.49 -23.07 -8.58
CA PHE A 57 17.71 -22.78 -7.81
C PHE A 57 17.66 -21.54 -6.91
N THR A 58 16.53 -20.87 -6.73
CA THR A 58 16.41 -19.79 -5.76
C THR A 58 16.48 -20.36 -4.33
N ARG A 59 17.35 -19.77 -3.52
CA ARG A 59 17.58 -20.19 -2.14
C ARG A 59 17.49 -18.99 -1.20
N GLU A 60 16.95 -19.22 -0.03
CA GLU A 60 16.93 -18.27 1.07
C GLU A 60 18.14 -18.54 1.97
N TYR A 61 18.88 -17.48 2.29
CA TYR A 61 20.01 -17.53 3.23
C TYR A 61 19.60 -16.96 4.58
N SER A 62 19.81 -17.74 5.63
CA SER A 62 19.62 -17.26 6.99
C SER A 62 20.92 -16.69 7.54
N ARG A 63 20.91 -15.41 7.90
CA ARG A 63 22.07 -14.76 8.52
C ARG A 63 22.32 -15.24 9.95
N LEU A 64 21.28 -15.72 10.63
CA LEU A 64 21.36 -16.14 12.02
C LEU A 64 21.80 -17.60 12.18
N ARG A 65 21.47 -18.46 11.22
CA ARG A 65 21.74 -19.90 11.27
C ARG A 65 22.82 -20.37 10.33
N GLY A 66 23.33 -19.50 9.46
CA GLY A 66 24.39 -19.84 8.49
C GLY A 66 24.00 -20.88 7.45
N GLY A 67 22.72 -21.24 7.34
CA GLY A 67 22.21 -22.21 6.39
C GLY A 67 21.48 -21.56 5.22
N SER A 68 21.26 -22.33 4.16
CA SER A 68 20.42 -21.95 3.03
C SER A 68 19.33 -22.99 2.81
N GLU A 69 18.12 -22.52 2.53
CA GLU A 69 16.97 -23.35 2.20
C GLU A 69 16.41 -22.97 0.84
N VAL A 70 15.74 -23.92 0.18
CA VAL A 70 15.05 -23.65 -1.09
C VAL A 70 13.93 -22.64 -0.83
N PHE A 71 13.90 -21.57 -1.61
CA PHE A 71 12.85 -20.55 -1.52
C PHE A 71 11.59 -21.07 -2.22
N THR A 72 10.57 -21.38 -1.44
CA THR A 72 9.31 -21.94 -1.91
C THR A 72 8.22 -20.89 -2.01
N ARG A 73 7.16 -21.19 -2.79
CA ARG A 73 5.95 -20.37 -2.84
C ARG A 73 5.34 -20.18 -1.45
N ARG A 74 5.34 -21.24 -0.64
CA ARG A 74 4.86 -21.17 0.75
C ARG A 74 5.65 -20.16 1.58
N ARG A 75 6.98 -20.12 1.40
CA ARG A 75 7.84 -19.17 2.10
C ARG A 75 7.57 -17.73 1.64
N ALA A 76 7.38 -17.52 0.34
CA ALA A 76 6.98 -16.23 -0.20
C ALA A 76 5.66 -15.74 0.40
N GLU A 77 4.66 -16.60 0.49
CA GLU A 77 3.36 -16.28 1.11
C GLU A 77 3.50 -15.94 2.60
N GLN A 78 4.37 -16.63 3.33
CA GLN A 78 4.63 -16.33 4.73
C GLN A 78 5.25 -14.94 4.91
N ILE A 79 6.20 -14.58 4.07
CA ILE A 79 6.87 -13.27 4.08
C ILE A 79 5.86 -12.16 3.79
N ILE A 80 5.09 -12.32 2.72
CA ILE A 80 4.08 -11.34 2.33
C ILE A 80 3.00 -11.21 3.41
N GLY A 81 2.55 -12.32 3.99
CA GLY A 81 1.59 -12.32 5.08
C GLY A 81 2.07 -11.59 6.32
N ALA A 82 3.36 -11.72 6.65
CA ALA A 82 3.95 -10.99 7.77
C ALA A 82 4.03 -9.48 7.50
N MET A 83 4.38 -9.10 6.28
CA MET A 83 4.40 -7.68 5.87
C MET A 83 3.00 -7.07 5.88
N PHE A 84 2.02 -7.80 5.38
CA PHE A 84 0.62 -7.42 5.43
C PHE A 84 0.14 -7.19 6.86
N ALA A 85 0.43 -8.11 7.76
CA ALA A 85 0.03 -8.01 9.16
C ALA A 85 0.64 -6.79 9.85
N ARG A 86 1.90 -6.47 9.58
CA ARG A 86 2.56 -5.28 10.12
C ARG A 86 1.92 -3.98 9.62
N ALA A 87 1.65 -3.91 8.32
CA ALA A 87 1.00 -2.75 7.73
C ALA A 87 -0.40 -2.56 8.30
N GLN A 88 -1.16 -3.64 8.41
CA GLN A 88 -2.51 -3.64 8.99
C GLN A 88 -2.49 -3.14 10.44
N GLU A 89 -1.61 -3.67 11.26
CA GLU A 89 -1.48 -3.28 12.65
C GLU A 89 -1.16 -1.78 12.78
N ARG A 90 -0.16 -1.31 12.03
CA ARG A 90 0.26 0.09 12.10
C ARG A 90 -0.82 1.05 11.63
N ILE A 91 -1.45 0.78 10.52
CA ILE A 91 -2.52 1.62 9.97
C ILE A 91 -3.74 1.60 10.88
N SER A 92 -4.07 0.45 11.47
CA SER A 92 -5.17 0.35 12.43
C SER A 92 -4.94 1.19 13.67
N GLN A 93 -3.70 1.23 14.18
CA GLN A 93 -3.33 2.09 15.31
C GLN A 93 -3.50 3.58 14.96
N LEU A 94 -3.00 3.98 13.78
CA LEU A 94 -3.09 5.36 13.32
C LEU A 94 -4.55 5.80 13.11
N ALA A 95 -5.38 4.93 12.55
CA ALA A 95 -6.80 5.19 12.36
C ALA A 95 -7.54 5.34 13.69
N ALA A 96 -7.22 4.50 14.67
CA ALA A 96 -7.80 4.59 16.00
C ALA A 96 -7.45 5.91 16.69
N GLU A 97 -6.21 6.37 16.58
CA GLU A 97 -5.75 7.64 17.12
C GLU A 97 -6.51 8.83 16.53
N GLN A 98 -6.89 8.75 15.26
CA GLN A 98 -7.60 9.80 14.54
C GLN A 98 -9.13 9.62 14.54
N HIS A 99 -9.64 8.58 15.17
CA HIS A 99 -11.06 8.21 15.18
C HIS A 99 -11.66 8.06 13.77
N LEU A 100 -10.87 7.55 12.82
CA LEU A 100 -11.29 7.29 11.45
C LEU A 100 -11.79 5.86 11.29
N GLN A 101 -12.83 5.69 10.47
CA GLN A 101 -13.28 4.37 10.06
C GLN A 101 -12.30 3.79 9.03
N LEU A 102 -11.83 2.58 9.29
CA LEU A 102 -10.84 1.92 8.45
C LEU A 102 -11.36 0.56 7.99
N VAL A 103 -11.26 0.32 6.70
CA VAL A 103 -11.35 -1.01 6.09
C VAL A 103 -9.98 -1.34 5.51
N PHE A 104 -9.46 -2.52 5.81
CA PHE A 104 -8.15 -2.96 5.34
C PHE A 104 -8.31 -4.18 4.45
N GLU A 105 -7.87 -4.08 3.21
CA GLU A 105 -8.00 -5.12 2.19
C GLU A 105 -6.65 -5.47 1.58
N ARG A 106 -6.56 -6.66 1.02
CA ARG A 106 -5.39 -7.14 0.29
C ARG A 106 -5.73 -7.32 -1.18
N LEU A 107 -4.93 -6.75 -2.07
CA LEU A 107 -5.03 -6.98 -3.50
C LEU A 107 -4.25 -8.24 -3.87
N PRO A 108 -4.87 -9.22 -4.55
CA PRO A 108 -4.16 -10.39 -5.06
C PRO A 108 -3.08 -10.02 -6.06
N VAL A 109 -1.92 -10.65 -5.96
CA VAL A 109 -0.73 -10.36 -6.81
C VAL A 109 -1.00 -10.63 -8.28
N ASP A 110 -1.79 -11.67 -8.55
CA ASP A 110 -2.12 -12.13 -9.90
C ASP A 110 -3.32 -11.42 -10.53
N GLU A 111 -4.00 -10.56 -9.78
CA GLU A 111 -5.20 -9.87 -10.23
C GLU A 111 -5.10 -8.34 -10.02
N PRO A 112 -4.09 -7.66 -10.62
CA PRO A 112 -3.88 -6.23 -10.38
C PRO A 112 -5.05 -5.36 -10.84
N HIS A 113 -5.82 -5.80 -11.82
CA HIS A 113 -7.00 -5.10 -12.31
C HIS A 113 -8.11 -4.97 -11.28
N ARG A 114 -8.14 -5.81 -10.25
CA ARG A 114 -9.13 -5.76 -9.18
C ARG A 114 -9.01 -4.51 -8.31
N ILE A 115 -7.95 -3.75 -8.45
CA ILE A 115 -7.83 -2.47 -7.75
C ILE A 115 -9.00 -1.53 -8.08
N ARG A 116 -9.57 -1.63 -9.27
CA ARG A 116 -10.75 -0.86 -9.67
C ARG A 116 -11.99 -1.16 -8.83
N GLU A 117 -12.08 -2.36 -8.27
CA GLU A 117 -13.22 -2.74 -7.41
C GLU A 117 -13.26 -1.94 -6.12
N PHE A 118 -12.11 -1.46 -5.66
CA PHE A 118 -11.98 -0.64 -4.46
C PHE A 118 -12.27 0.83 -4.70
N VAL A 119 -12.13 1.28 -5.94
CA VAL A 119 -12.37 2.67 -6.32
C VAL A 119 -13.82 2.83 -6.74
N ARG A 120 -14.58 3.57 -5.96
CA ARG A 120 -15.94 3.95 -6.30
C ARG A 120 -15.96 5.42 -6.70
N VAL A 121 -16.43 5.65 -7.89
CA VAL A 121 -16.98 6.86 -8.51
C VAL A 121 -16.61 8.24 -7.95
N GLU A 122 -16.17 9.10 -8.85
CA GLU A 122 -16.22 10.58 -8.97
C GLU A 122 -15.68 11.44 -7.83
N GLN A 123 -15.61 10.98 -6.59
CA GLN A 123 -15.17 11.79 -5.46
C GLN A 123 -14.07 11.14 -4.61
N ASP A 124 -13.65 9.93 -4.97
CA ASP A 124 -12.64 9.25 -4.19
C ASP A 124 -11.25 9.88 -4.43
N VAL A 125 -10.55 10.11 -3.34
CA VAL A 125 -9.15 10.52 -3.36
C VAL A 125 -8.31 9.28 -3.18
N LEU A 126 -7.32 9.10 -4.06
CA LEU A 126 -6.38 8.00 -4.02
C LEU A 126 -5.03 8.52 -3.56
N ILE A 127 -4.52 7.96 -2.47
CA ILE A 127 -3.17 8.23 -1.99
C ILE A 127 -2.31 7.03 -2.36
N VAL A 128 -1.32 7.28 -3.21
CA VAL A 128 -0.53 6.24 -3.86
C VAL A 128 0.95 6.47 -3.58
N PRO A 129 1.67 5.47 -3.07
CA PRO A 129 3.12 5.59 -2.94
C PRO A 129 3.79 5.66 -4.31
N SER A 130 4.81 6.50 -4.43
CA SER A 130 5.53 6.73 -5.69
C SER A 130 6.16 5.47 -6.28
N THR A 131 6.49 4.51 -5.43
CA THR A 131 7.03 3.20 -5.83
C THR A 131 6.09 2.39 -6.72
N LEU A 132 4.78 2.68 -6.68
CA LEU A 132 3.81 2.01 -7.55
C LEU A 132 3.73 2.58 -8.98
N ARG A 133 4.39 3.70 -9.27
CA ARG A 133 4.31 4.37 -10.59
C ARG A 133 4.71 3.48 -11.77
N THR A 134 5.65 2.59 -11.54
CA THR A 134 6.19 1.69 -12.58
C THR A 134 5.46 0.35 -12.65
N ARG A 135 4.46 0.14 -11.82
CA ARG A 135 3.73 -1.12 -11.74
C ARG A 135 2.45 -1.09 -12.58
N PRO A 136 2.02 -2.25 -13.10
CA PRO A 136 0.81 -2.32 -13.93
C PRO A 136 -0.46 -1.87 -13.20
N GLU A 137 -0.54 -2.05 -11.89
CA GLU A 137 -1.65 -1.58 -11.07
C GLU A 137 -1.83 -0.05 -11.16
N PHE A 138 -0.73 0.68 -11.30
CA PHE A 138 -0.77 2.13 -11.40
C PHE A 138 -1.46 2.61 -12.69
N ALA A 139 -1.23 1.90 -13.79
CA ALA A 139 -1.88 2.23 -15.07
C ALA A 139 -3.41 2.16 -14.97
N GLU A 140 -3.92 1.24 -14.14
CA GLU A 140 -5.34 1.10 -13.88
C GLU A 140 -5.93 2.27 -13.06
N LEU A 141 -5.08 3.00 -12.34
CA LEU A 141 -5.48 4.11 -11.48
C LEU A 141 -5.43 5.47 -12.17
N THR A 142 -4.80 5.56 -13.35
CA THR A 142 -4.66 6.82 -14.08
C THR A 142 -5.90 7.13 -14.91
N GLN A 143 -7.05 7.20 -14.27
CA GLN A 143 -8.28 7.66 -14.89
C GLN A 143 -8.42 9.17 -14.63
N PRO A 144 -8.78 9.99 -15.63
CA PRO A 144 -8.87 11.44 -15.45
C PRO A 144 -9.93 11.88 -14.43
N GLU A 145 -10.83 10.98 -14.08
CA GLU A 145 -11.94 11.22 -13.15
C GLU A 145 -11.53 11.11 -11.68
N TRP A 146 -10.36 10.53 -11.40
CA TRP A 146 -9.92 10.27 -10.03
C TRP A 146 -8.82 11.24 -9.61
N GLN A 147 -8.95 11.75 -8.40
CA GLN A 147 -7.90 12.55 -7.79
C GLN A 147 -6.84 11.62 -7.20
N VAL A 148 -5.69 11.54 -7.86
CA VAL A 148 -4.55 10.73 -7.42
C VAL A 148 -3.49 11.63 -6.81
N ILE A 149 -3.10 11.34 -5.58
CA ILE A 149 -2.02 12.02 -4.88
C ILE A 149 -0.85 11.05 -4.73
N LEU A 150 0.25 11.35 -5.39
CA LEU A 150 1.48 10.58 -5.27
C LEU A 150 2.28 11.06 -4.07
N VAL A 151 2.65 10.14 -3.21
CA VAL A 151 3.50 10.39 -2.06
C VAL A 151 4.86 9.78 -2.30
N ASP A 152 5.90 10.58 -2.20
CA ASP A 152 7.26 10.09 -2.28
C ASP A 152 7.57 9.34 -0.98
N ASP A 153 7.56 8.03 -1.06
CA ASP A 153 7.82 7.10 0.02
C ASP A 153 9.20 6.42 -0.10
N GLU A 154 9.97 6.80 -1.10
CA GLU A 154 11.36 6.38 -1.16
C GLU A 154 12.11 7.01 0.01
N GLU A 155 12.70 6.18 0.85
CA GLU A 155 13.67 6.69 1.82
C GLU A 155 14.79 7.33 1.02
N SER A 156 14.81 8.65 1.04
CA SER A 156 16.01 9.37 0.66
C SER A 156 17.09 8.91 1.63
N GLU A 157 17.92 7.97 1.22
CA GLU A 157 19.21 7.82 1.85
C GLU A 157 19.87 9.18 1.74
N CYS A 158 19.75 9.98 2.77
CA CYS A 158 20.60 11.13 2.93
C CYS A 158 22.02 10.60 2.83
N PRO A 159 22.78 10.91 1.78
CA PRO A 159 24.18 10.58 1.82
C PRO A 159 24.73 11.35 3.02
N THR A 160 24.98 10.63 4.10
CA THR A 160 25.86 11.13 5.15
C THR A 160 27.22 11.26 4.49
N GLY A 161 27.43 12.40 3.85
CA GLY A 161 28.73 12.73 3.32
C GLY A 161 29.74 12.64 4.44
N PRO A 162 30.91 12.05 4.20
CA PRO A 162 31.97 12.07 5.17
C PRO A 162 32.31 13.52 5.47
N GLN A 163 32.17 13.88 6.71
CA GLN A 163 32.75 15.12 7.21
C GLN A 163 34.23 15.00 7.31
#